data_ea21dcfcd2eeabf60cf0e5821299d588
#
_entry.id   ea21dcfcd2eeabf60cf0e5821299d588
#
_cell.length_a   1.000
_cell.length_b   1.000
_cell.length_c   1.000
_cell.angle_alpha   90.00
_cell.angle_beta   90.00
_cell.angle_gamma   90.00
#
_symmetry.space_group_name_H-M   'P 1'
#
loop_
_entity.id
_entity.type
_entity.pdbx_description
1 polymer ?
#
loop_
_entity_poly.entity_id
_entity_poly.type
_entity_poly.pdbx_seq_one_letter_code
_entity_poly.pdbx_strand_id
1 'polypeptide(L)'
;MKHLVVNVKNKQKQFKQEFNIYRYWKAANLIQLPVWLAFMDSVRNLCGDNRGFWPFLNSVFQNWRSPGEIYQTIGPGVEPSLATEGALWFPDLLAADPTGVLPLLLTASVITNIRIGWKTRPNREIAELPLNEFRNEVFKVALKHFLYGLAIYLGYAASHGMPAAFMIYWLGSTNVATLQTYFLDKYLLPGSPLKSWKKIHVGYSKPVSKPLAPK
;
A
#
# COMPACT_ATOMS: atom_id res chain seq x y z
N MET A 1 -29.58 -18.61 -9.22
CA MET A 1 -28.40 -17.92 -8.71
C MET A 1 -27.84 -16.84 -9.67
N LYS A 2 -27.71 -17.08 -10.98
CA LYS A 2 -27.19 -16.10 -11.96
C LYS A 2 -28.01 -14.80 -12.01
N HIS A 3 -29.36 -14.85 -11.95
CA HIS A 3 -30.20 -13.66 -11.97
C HIS A 3 -30.05 -12.75 -10.74
N LEU A 4 -29.81 -13.31 -9.54
CA LEU A 4 -29.55 -12.51 -8.34
C LEU A 4 -28.23 -11.74 -8.42
N VAL A 5 -27.20 -12.37 -8.97
CA VAL A 5 -25.88 -11.71 -9.16
C VAL A 5 -25.97 -10.58 -10.19
N VAL A 6 -26.73 -10.76 -11.26
CA VAL A 6 -26.98 -9.73 -12.27
C VAL A 6 -27.74 -8.54 -11.68
N ASN A 7 -28.79 -8.79 -10.90
CA ASN A 7 -29.58 -7.75 -10.25
C ASN A 7 -28.76 -6.94 -9.24
N VAL A 8 -27.89 -7.58 -8.46
CA VAL A 8 -26.97 -6.89 -7.53
C VAL A 8 -25.98 -6.02 -8.28
N LYS A 9 -25.41 -6.50 -9.38
CA LYS A 9 -24.49 -5.71 -10.23
C LYS A 9 -25.19 -4.50 -10.87
N ASN A 10 -26.42 -4.70 -11.33
CA ASN A 10 -27.21 -3.59 -11.94
C ASN A 10 -27.57 -2.52 -10.90
N LYS A 11 -27.99 -2.91 -9.70
CA LYS A 11 -28.21 -1.97 -8.58
C LYS A 11 -26.92 -1.26 -8.17
N GLN A 12 -25.78 -1.94 -8.09
CA GLN A 12 -24.51 -1.29 -7.84
C GLN A 12 -24.11 -0.27 -8.93
N LYS A 13 -24.44 -0.56 -10.19
CA LYS A 13 -24.20 0.35 -11.31
C LYS A 13 -25.11 1.58 -11.20
N GLN A 14 -26.39 1.40 -10.87
CA GLN A 14 -27.34 2.49 -10.64
C GLN A 14 -26.90 3.38 -9.47
N PHE A 15 -26.52 2.81 -8.32
CA PHE A 15 -25.99 3.56 -7.18
C PHE A 15 -24.75 4.38 -7.55
N LYS A 16 -23.83 3.84 -8.33
CA LYS A 16 -22.64 4.57 -8.77
C LYS A 16 -22.96 5.74 -9.69
N GLN A 17 -24.01 5.61 -10.50
CA GLN A 17 -24.49 6.68 -11.39
C GLN A 17 -25.23 7.75 -10.61
N GLU A 18 -26.10 7.36 -9.69
CA GLU A 18 -26.93 8.25 -8.87
C GLU A 18 -26.09 9.09 -7.91
N PHE A 19 -25.06 8.53 -7.32
CA PHE A 19 -24.12 9.26 -6.44
C PHE A 19 -22.90 9.84 -7.15
N ASN A 20 -22.89 9.84 -8.47
CA ASN A 20 -21.81 10.41 -9.30
C ASN A 20 -20.40 9.95 -8.87
N ILE A 21 -20.29 8.67 -8.41
CA ILE A 21 -19.04 8.09 -7.99
C ILE A 21 -18.19 7.81 -9.23
N TYR A 22 -17.31 8.75 -9.56
CA TYR A 22 -16.45 8.66 -10.72
C TYR A 22 -15.59 7.39 -10.69
N ARG A 23 -15.47 6.77 -11.86
CA ARG A 23 -14.64 5.58 -12.09
C ARG A 23 -13.18 5.78 -11.62
N TYR A 24 -12.73 7.04 -11.62
CA TYR A 24 -11.38 7.45 -11.26
C TYR A 24 -11.12 7.52 -9.75
N TRP A 25 -12.14 7.45 -8.90
CA TRP A 25 -11.95 7.50 -7.44
C TRP A 25 -11.03 6.39 -6.93
N LYS A 26 -11.10 5.21 -7.55
CA LYS A 26 -10.20 4.10 -7.22
C LYS A 26 -8.75 4.33 -7.68
N ALA A 27 -8.57 5.16 -8.68
CA ALA A 27 -7.26 5.51 -9.22
C ALA A 27 -6.64 6.75 -8.54
N ALA A 28 -7.39 7.47 -7.70
CA ALA A 28 -6.91 8.65 -7.00
C ALA A 28 -5.64 8.38 -6.19
N ASN A 29 -5.58 7.23 -5.49
CA ASN A 29 -4.40 6.81 -4.75
C ASN A 29 -3.19 6.53 -5.66
N LEU A 30 -3.42 6.10 -6.90
CA LEU A 30 -2.35 5.89 -7.89
C LEU A 30 -1.79 7.22 -8.41
N ILE A 31 -2.62 8.27 -8.49
CA ILE A 31 -2.19 9.61 -8.91
C ILE A 31 -1.32 10.26 -7.82
N GLN A 32 -1.59 9.97 -6.56
CA GLN A 32 -0.81 10.47 -5.44
C GLN A 32 0.62 9.90 -5.42
N LEU A 33 0.81 8.68 -5.93
CA LEU A 33 2.10 7.98 -5.88
C LEU A 33 3.20 8.68 -6.70
N PRO A 34 2.99 9.12 -7.96
CA PRO A 34 3.99 9.90 -8.71
C PRO A 34 4.36 11.21 -8.02
N VAL A 35 3.38 11.90 -7.42
CA VAL A 35 3.63 13.15 -6.69
C VAL A 35 4.53 12.88 -5.47
N TRP A 36 4.21 11.84 -4.70
CA TRP A 36 5.05 11.44 -3.56
C TRP A 36 6.45 11.05 -3.99
N LEU A 37 6.60 10.28 -5.09
CA LEU A 37 7.91 9.92 -5.64
C LEU A 37 8.71 11.15 -6.07
N ALA A 38 8.06 12.17 -6.67
CA ALA A 38 8.73 13.41 -7.06
C ALA A 38 9.28 14.16 -5.84
N PHE A 39 8.51 14.24 -4.74
CA PHE A 39 9.01 14.83 -3.50
C PHE A 39 10.18 14.03 -2.91
N MET A 40 10.08 12.70 -2.91
CA MET A 40 11.16 11.83 -2.44
C MET A 40 12.46 12.03 -3.23
N ASP A 41 12.34 12.13 -4.56
CA ASP A 41 13.50 12.40 -5.43
C ASP A 41 14.06 13.81 -5.22
N SER A 42 13.19 14.80 -4.96
CA SER A 42 13.64 16.16 -4.66
C SER A 42 14.49 16.21 -3.38
N VAL A 43 14.04 15.56 -2.30
CA VAL A 43 14.81 15.46 -1.05
C VAL A 43 16.13 14.72 -1.28
N ARG A 44 16.10 13.63 -2.07
CA ARG A 44 17.29 12.86 -2.41
C ARG A 44 18.31 13.70 -3.18
N ASN A 45 17.82 14.48 -4.15
CA ASN A 45 18.66 15.38 -4.94
C ASN A 45 19.33 16.45 -4.07
N LEU A 46 18.62 17.02 -3.08
CA LEU A 46 19.18 17.98 -2.12
C LEU A 46 20.30 17.34 -1.25
N CYS A 47 20.23 16.03 -1.04
CA CYS A 47 21.29 15.27 -0.35
C CYS A 47 22.43 14.83 -1.29
N GLY A 48 22.41 15.20 -2.58
CA GLY A 48 23.44 14.83 -3.54
C GLY A 48 23.37 13.41 -4.09
N ASP A 49 22.28 12.67 -3.84
CA ASP A 49 22.10 11.31 -4.34
C ASP A 49 21.23 11.31 -5.62
N ASN A 50 21.85 11.02 -6.75
CA ASN A 50 21.20 10.97 -8.07
C ASN A 50 20.52 9.62 -8.38
N ARG A 51 20.50 8.68 -7.46
CA ARG A 51 19.91 7.35 -7.65
C ARG A 51 18.40 7.34 -7.35
N GLY A 52 17.66 8.29 -7.93
CA GLY A 52 16.21 8.43 -7.74
C GLY A 52 15.37 7.73 -8.81
N PHE A 53 14.05 7.81 -8.65
CA PHE A 53 13.09 7.23 -9.58
C PHE A 53 13.07 7.97 -10.93
N TRP A 54 13.11 9.29 -10.91
CA TRP A 54 13.12 10.10 -12.12
C TRP A 54 14.42 9.98 -12.92
N PRO A 55 15.62 10.04 -12.30
CA PRO A 55 16.87 9.70 -12.98
C PRO A 55 16.86 8.30 -13.59
N PHE A 56 16.33 7.31 -12.87
CA PHE A 56 16.19 5.95 -13.37
C PHE A 56 15.26 5.90 -14.61
N LEU A 57 14.07 6.50 -14.53
CA LEU A 57 13.16 6.55 -15.67
C LEU A 57 13.81 7.25 -16.87
N ASN A 58 14.47 8.38 -16.64
CA ASN A 58 15.14 9.12 -17.69
C ASN A 58 16.23 8.27 -18.35
N SER A 59 17.01 7.52 -17.57
CA SER A 59 18.04 6.61 -18.11
C SER A 59 17.42 5.50 -18.96
N VAL A 60 16.27 4.93 -18.55
CA VAL A 60 15.56 3.92 -19.33
C VAL A 60 15.02 4.50 -20.64
N PHE A 61 14.42 5.69 -20.62
CA PHE A 61 13.90 6.35 -21.81
C PHE A 61 15.00 6.76 -22.78
N GLN A 62 16.13 7.24 -22.25
CA GLN A 62 17.28 7.64 -23.07
C GLN A 62 17.96 6.42 -23.71
N ASN A 63 18.17 5.35 -22.98
CA ASN A 63 18.67 4.08 -23.54
C ASN A 63 17.78 3.53 -24.66
N TRP A 64 16.47 3.77 -24.57
CA TRP A 64 15.54 3.36 -25.61
C TRP A 64 15.58 4.25 -26.85
N ARG A 65 15.90 5.56 -26.66
CA ARG A 65 15.94 6.56 -27.75
C ARG A 65 17.30 6.67 -28.44
N SER A 66 18.40 6.50 -27.70
CA SER A 66 19.78 6.60 -28.19
C SER A 66 20.68 5.58 -27.47
N PRO A 67 20.67 4.30 -27.93
CA PRO A 67 21.51 3.26 -27.33
C PRO A 67 23.00 3.62 -27.51
N GLY A 68 23.74 3.78 -26.43
CA GLY A 68 25.20 3.99 -26.44
C GLY A 68 25.72 5.37 -26.06
N GLU A 69 24.86 6.37 -25.88
CA GLU A 69 25.28 7.66 -25.33
C GLU A 69 25.21 7.65 -23.80
N ILE A 70 26.35 7.83 -23.14
CA ILE A 70 26.42 7.97 -21.69
C ILE A 70 26.09 9.43 -21.35
N TYR A 71 24.84 9.70 -21.05
CA TYR A 71 24.44 11.01 -20.51
C TYR A 71 24.84 11.10 -19.05
N GLN A 72 25.87 11.88 -18.78
CA GLN A 72 26.18 12.31 -17.42
C GLN A 72 25.06 13.25 -16.97
N THR A 73 24.14 12.76 -16.17
CA THR A 73 23.22 13.63 -15.43
C THR A 73 24.07 14.45 -14.47
N ILE A 74 24.22 15.75 -14.74
CA ILE A 74 24.85 16.69 -13.79
C ILE A 74 23.98 16.61 -12.54
N GLY A 75 24.52 16.01 -11.48
CA GLY A 75 23.82 15.92 -10.21
C GLY A 75 23.55 17.33 -9.68
N PRO A 76 22.36 17.57 -9.11
CA PRO A 76 22.12 18.79 -8.35
C PRO A 76 23.19 18.92 -7.28
N GLY A 77 23.66 20.14 -7.04
CA GLY A 77 24.60 20.39 -5.96
C GLY A 77 23.99 20.01 -4.62
N VAL A 78 24.78 19.42 -3.73
CA VAL A 78 24.38 19.19 -2.35
C VAL A 78 24.00 20.53 -1.72
N GLU A 79 22.86 20.61 -1.04
CA GLU A 79 22.48 21.81 -0.28
C GLU A 79 23.27 21.84 1.04
N PRO A 80 24.26 22.74 1.18
CA PRO A 80 25.17 22.70 2.33
C PRO A 80 24.51 23.09 3.65
N SER A 81 23.36 23.78 3.63
CA SER A 81 22.62 24.15 4.85
C SER A 81 22.15 22.91 5.63
N LEU A 82 21.83 21.84 4.92
CA LEU A 82 21.37 20.60 5.55
C LEU A 82 22.41 19.93 6.47
N ALA A 83 23.70 20.23 6.28
CA ALA A 83 24.77 19.72 7.15
C ALA A 83 24.70 20.29 8.58
N THR A 84 24.05 21.42 8.78
CA THR A 84 23.98 22.13 10.07
C THR A 84 22.56 22.26 10.64
N GLU A 85 21.54 21.79 9.90
CA GLU A 85 20.13 21.90 10.28
C GLU A 85 19.60 20.64 11.01
N GLY A 86 20.48 19.81 11.53
CA GLY A 86 20.11 18.61 12.25
C GLY A 86 19.43 18.90 13.60
N ALA A 87 18.91 17.88 14.23
CA ALA A 87 18.23 17.97 15.50
C ALA A 87 18.49 16.73 16.38
N LEU A 88 18.34 16.87 17.69
CA LEU A 88 18.46 15.79 18.66
C LEU A 88 19.82 15.07 18.58
N TRP A 89 19.83 13.82 18.10
CA TRP A 89 21.04 12.99 17.97
C TRP A 89 21.64 12.94 16.57
N PHE A 90 21.02 13.61 15.60
CA PHE A 90 21.49 13.70 14.21
C PHE A 90 21.75 15.17 13.85
N PRO A 91 22.94 15.71 14.16
CA PRO A 91 23.27 17.11 13.90
C PRO A 91 23.42 17.43 12.41
N ASP A 92 23.69 16.43 11.58
CA ASP A 92 23.86 16.50 10.14
C ASP A 92 22.79 15.71 9.42
N LEU A 93 21.97 16.40 8.61
CA LEU A 93 20.90 15.79 7.82
C LEU A 93 21.41 15.09 6.55
N LEU A 94 22.61 15.42 6.09
CA LEU A 94 23.23 14.77 4.93
C LEU A 94 23.86 13.43 5.30
N ALA A 95 24.26 13.28 6.55
CA ALA A 95 24.86 12.06 7.06
C ALA A 95 23.77 11.00 7.40
N ALA A 96 24.20 9.74 7.42
CA ALA A 96 23.37 8.66 7.96
C ALA A 96 23.25 8.78 9.49
N ASP A 97 22.16 8.29 10.05
CA ASP A 97 21.98 8.26 11.50
C ASP A 97 22.98 7.28 12.15
N PRO A 98 23.93 7.78 12.97
CA PRO A 98 24.95 6.94 13.59
C PRO A 98 24.37 6.01 14.67
N THR A 99 23.20 6.33 15.22
CA THR A 99 22.56 5.56 16.28
C THR A 99 21.66 4.43 15.77
N GLY A 100 21.25 4.48 14.49
CA GLY A 100 20.30 3.54 13.90
C GLY A 100 18.86 3.70 14.39
N VAL A 101 18.57 4.75 15.17
CA VAL A 101 17.21 5.00 15.69
C VAL A 101 16.26 5.43 14.57
N LEU A 102 16.68 6.28 13.64
CA LEU A 102 15.85 6.72 12.52
C LEU A 102 15.43 5.55 11.61
N PRO A 103 16.33 4.65 11.16
CA PRO A 103 15.94 3.46 10.40
C PRO A 103 14.95 2.57 11.15
N LEU A 104 15.13 2.42 12.46
CA LEU A 104 14.21 1.63 13.30
C LEU A 104 12.82 2.27 13.37
N LEU A 105 12.76 3.57 13.62
CA LEU A 105 11.49 4.32 13.67
C LEU A 105 10.79 4.30 12.31
N LEU A 106 11.54 4.44 11.21
CA LEU A 106 11.00 4.33 9.86
C LEU A 106 10.38 2.96 9.61
N THR A 107 11.10 1.90 9.94
CA THR A 107 10.61 0.53 9.81
C THR A 107 9.34 0.30 10.62
N ALA A 108 9.33 0.70 11.89
CA ALA A 108 8.16 0.59 12.76
C ALA A 108 6.95 1.38 12.23
N SER A 109 7.19 2.58 11.69
CA SER A 109 6.16 3.42 11.09
C SER A 109 5.57 2.78 9.83
N VAL A 110 6.39 2.25 8.93
CA VAL A 110 5.93 1.56 7.71
C VAL A 110 5.13 0.31 8.07
N ILE A 111 5.60 -0.50 9.02
CA ILE A 111 4.88 -1.69 9.50
C ILE A 111 3.51 -1.30 10.09
N THR A 112 3.46 -0.23 10.86
CA THR A 112 2.22 0.29 11.47
C THR A 112 1.25 0.77 10.39
N ASN A 113 1.74 1.48 9.36
CA ASN A 113 0.95 1.92 8.22
C ASN A 113 0.33 0.72 7.46
N ILE A 114 1.15 -0.31 7.17
CA ILE A 114 0.67 -1.54 6.53
C ILE A 114 -0.39 -2.23 7.41
N ARG A 115 -0.16 -2.29 8.72
CA ARG A 115 -1.08 -2.94 9.66
C ARG A 115 -2.45 -2.24 9.72
N ILE A 116 -2.48 -0.92 9.75
CA ILE A 116 -3.70 -0.12 9.84
C ILE A 116 -4.41 -0.05 8.48
N GLY A 117 -3.67 0.20 7.40
CA GLY A 117 -4.24 0.36 6.07
C GLY A 117 -4.66 -0.95 5.40
N TRP A 118 -4.00 -2.06 5.72
CA TRP A 118 -4.21 -3.34 5.04
C TRP A 118 -5.03 -4.33 5.86
N LYS A 119 -6.35 -4.20 5.77
CA LYS A 119 -7.29 -5.10 6.47
C LYS A 119 -7.45 -6.41 5.67
N THR A 120 -7.09 -7.54 6.29
CA THR A 120 -7.28 -8.89 5.75
C THR A 120 -8.31 -9.64 6.57
N ARG A 121 -9.04 -10.56 5.93
CA ARG A 121 -9.97 -11.46 6.65
C ARG A 121 -9.19 -12.48 7.50
N PRO A 122 -9.74 -12.97 8.61
CA PRO A 122 -9.12 -14.03 9.39
C PRO A 122 -9.03 -15.33 8.57
N ASN A 123 -7.98 -16.11 8.80
CA ASN A 123 -7.68 -17.32 8.02
C ASN A 123 -8.84 -18.34 8.00
N ARG A 124 -9.63 -18.42 9.08
CA ARG A 124 -10.81 -19.31 9.15
C ARG A 124 -11.87 -18.95 8.12
N GLU A 125 -12.12 -17.66 7.92
CA GLU A 125 -13.11 -17.19 6.92
C GLU A 125 -12.61 -17.36 5.49
N ILE A 126 -11.28 -17.26 5.29
CA ILE A 126 -10.67 -17.44 3.96
C ILE A 126 -10.86 -18.87 3.45
N ALA A 127 -10.75 -19.87 4.33
CA ALA A 127 -10.88 -21.28 3.97
C ALA A 127 -12.30 -21.67 3.47
N GLU A 128 -13.31 -20.88 3.86
CA GLU A 128 -14.72 -21.14 3.48
C GLU A 128 -15.15 -20.41 2.19
N LEU A 129 -14.25 -19.64 1.58
CA LEU A 129 -14.55 -18.83 0.39
C LEU A 129 -14.59 -19.67 -0.88
N PRO A 130 -15.43 -19.28 -1.88
CA PRO A 130 -15.38 -19.86 -3.21
C PRO A 130 -14.00 -19.59 -3.85
N LEU A 131 -13.53 -20.52 -4.72
CA LEU A 131 -12.18 -20.59 -5.24
C LEU A 131 -11.63 -19.26 -5.80
N ASN A 132 -12.48 -18.48 -6.48
CA ASN A 132 -12.08 -17.17 -7.05
C ASN A 132 -11.83 -16.12 -5.96
N GLU A 133 -12.64 -16.08 -4.90
CA GLU A 133 -12.46 -15.17 -3.79
C GLU A 133 -11.30 -15.60 -2.90
N PHE A 134 -11.17 -16.91 -2.67
CA PHE A 134 -10.07 -17.53 -1.94
C PHE A 134 -8.71 -17.09 -2.52
N ARG A 135 -8.53 -17.26 -3.83
CA ARG A 135 -7.28 -16.87 -4.50
C ARG A 135 -6.94 -15.39 -4.31
N ASN A 136 -7.94 -14.50 -4.40
CA ASN A 136 -7.74 -13.07 -4.21
C ASN A 136 -7.38 -12.72 -2.75
N GLU A 137 -7.99 -13.37 -1.77
CA GLU A 137 -7.67 -13.13 -0.35
C GLU A 137 -6.30 -13.70 0.02
N VAL A 138 -5.94 -14.88 -0.47
CA VAL A 138 -4.59 -15.45 -0.30
C VAL A 138 -3.54 -14.54 -0.91
N PHE A 139 -3.78 -13.99 -2.10
CA PHE A 139 -2.87 -13.02 -2.73
C PHE A 139 -2.69 -11.76 -1.87
N LYS A 140 -3.78 -11.21 -1.29
CA LYS A 140 -3.69 -10.05 -0.38
C LYS A 140 -2.87 -10.37 0.87
N VAL A 141 -3.05 -11.55 1.45
CA VAL A 141 -2.28 -11.97 2.63
C VAL A 141 -0.81 -12.15 2.28
N ALA A 142 -0.51 -12.81 1.16
CA ALA A 142 0.86 -12.98 0.68
C ALA A 142 1.53 -11.62 0.40
N LEU A 143 0.83 -10.71 -0.28
CA LEU A 143 1.32 -9.36 -0.55
C LEU A 143 1.58 -8.57 0.75
N LYS A 144 0.72 -8.72 1.75
CA LYS A 144 0.93 -8.10 3.08
C LYS A 144 2.22 -8.57 3.74
N HIS A 145 2.48 -9.88 3.73
CA HIS A 145 3.72 -10.43 4.29
C HIS A 145 4.95 -10.02 3.48
N PHE A 146 4.83 -9.96 2.16
CA PHE A 146 5.88 -9.43 1.30
C PHE A 146 6.20 -7.96 1.64
N LEU A 147 5.19 -7.14 1.86
CA LEU A 147 5.38 -5.74 2.26
C LEU A 147 6.04 -5.60 3.64
N TYR A 148 5.73 -6.49 4.59
CA TYR A 148 6.45 -6.52 5.87
C TYR A 148 7.93 -6.87 5.68
N GLY A 149 8.24 -7.90 4.89
CA GLY A 149 9.62 -8.25 4.55
C GLY A 149 10.36 -7.10 3.88
N LEU A 150 9.70 -6.43 2.93
CA LEU A 150 10.23 -5.25 2.25
C LEU A 150 10.49 -4.09 3.23
N ALA A 151 9.59 -3.84 4.18
CA ALA A 151 9.77 -2.79 5.20
C ALA A 151 10.99 -3.06 6.08
N ILE A 152 11.21 -4.30 6.49
CA ILE A 152 12.38 -4.71 7.28
C ILE A 152 13.66 -4.56 6.43
N TYR A 153 13.63 -5.00 5.18
CA TYR A 153 14.76 -4.85 4.26
C TYR A 153 15.13 -3.38 4.02
N LEU A 154 14.13 -2.52 3.82
CA LEU A 154 14.35 -1.08 3.63
C LEU A 154 14.92 -0.42 4.88
N GLY A 155 14.48 -0.82 6.08
CA GLY A 155 15.06 -0.36 7.33
C GLY A 155 16.53 -0.76 7.50
N TYR A 156 16.85 -1.99 7.14
CA TYR A 156 18.23 -2.47 7.09
C TYR A 156 19.06 -1.69 6.05
N ALA A 157 18.56 -1.50 4.83
CA ALA A 157 19.22 -0.72 3.81
C ALA A 157 19.42 0.76 4.22
N ALA A 158 18.45 1.34 4.92
CA ALA A 158 18.53 2.70 5.43
C ALA A 158 19.63 2.88 6.48
N SER A 159 19.92 1.86 7.29
CA SER A 159 21.01 1.90 8.28
C SER A 159 22.41 1.89 7.65
N HIS A 160 22.52 1.59 6.35
CA HIS A 160 23.79 1.47 5.61
C HIS A 160 24.11 2.71 4.75
N GLY A 161 23.74 3.91 5.18
CA GLY A 161 24.19 5.15 4.56
C GLY A 161 23.12 6.01 3.91
N MET A 162 21.84 5.81 4.27
CA MET A 162 20.76 6.70 3.82
C MET A 162 20.84 8.03 4.61
N PRO A 163 20.79 9.20 3.94
CA PRO A 163 20.77 10.50 4.63
C PRO A 163 19.59 10.64 5.61
N ALA A 164 19.86 11.27 6.75
CA ALA A 164 18.84 11.49 7.78
C ALA A 164 17.66 12.32 7.27
N ALA A 165 17.89 13.33 6.44
CA ALA A 165 16.84 14.14 5.80
C ALA A 165 15.81 13.27 5.06
N PHE A 166 16.28 12.30 4.30
CA PHE A 166 15.41 11.39 3.55
C PHE A 166 14.57 10.50 4.47
N MET A 167 15.18 9.97 5.53
CA MET A 167 14.47 9.14 6.51
C MET A 167 13.40 9.93 7.27
N ILE A 168 13.69 11.19 7.65
CA ILE A 168 12.75 12.08 8.35
C ILE A 168 11.56 12.42 7.47
N TYR A 169 11.80 12.78 6.21
CA TYR A 169 10.73 13.04 5.26
C TYR A 169 9.83 11.80 5.07
N TRP A 170 10.44 10.63 4.88
CA TRP A 170 9.69 9.39 4.73
C TRP A 170 8.91 9.02 5.98
N LEU A 171 9.52 9.14 7.16
CA LEU A 171 8.87 8.94 8.45
C LEU A 171 7.67 9.88 8.63
N GLY A 172 7.83 11.17 8.35
CA GLY A 172 6.75 12.15 8.41
C GLY A 172 5.60 11.82 7.48
N SER A 173 5.88 11.56 6.20
CA SER A 173 4.87 11.23 5.19
C SER A 173 4.10 9.95 5.54
N THR A 174 4.79 8.91 6.04
CA THR A 174 4.16 7.65 6.45
C THR A 174 3.26 7.83 7.66
N ASN A 175 3.69 8.61 8.66
CA ASN A 175 2.88 8.87 9.85
C ASN A 175 1.64 9.71 9.52
N VAL A 176 1.77 10.73 8.67
CA VAL A 176 0.61 11.52 8.21
C VAL A 176 -0.39 10.63 7.47
N ALA A 177 0.07 9.77 6.55
CA ALA A 177 -0.79 8.82 5.85
C ALA A 177 -1.50 7.84 6.81
N THR A 178 -0.78 7.37 7.84
CA THR A 178 -1.32 6.48 8.87
C THR A 178 -2.40 7.18 9.70
N LEU A 179 -2.14 8.40 10.16
CA LEU A 179 -3.11 9.22 10.89
C LEU A 179 -4.34 9.51 10.04
N GLN A 180 -4.15 9.92 8.79
CA GLN A 180 -5.25 10.14 7.85
C GLN A 180 -6.13 8.90 7.72
N THR A 181 -5.54 7.73 7.50
CA THR A 181 -6.28 6.47 7.39
C THR A 181 -7.05 6.15 8.67
N TYR A 182 -6.42 6.33 9.82
CA TYR A 182 -7.04 6.10 11.11
C TYR A 182 -8.23 7.04 11.37
N PHE A 183 -8.09 8.34 11.07
CA PHE A 183 -9.17 9.32 11.23
C PHE A 183 -10.32 9.06 10.27
N LEU A 184 -10.04 8.75 9.00
CA LEU A 184 -11.07 8.42 8.01
C LEU A 184 -11.88 7.20 8.45
N ASP A 185 -11.20 6.13 8.90
CA ASP A 185 -11.86 4.91 9.36
C ASP A 185 -12.72 5.14 10.61
N LYS A 186 -12.24 5.98 11.53
CA LYS A 186 -12.91 6.19 12.81
C LYS A 186 -14.08 7.18 12.74
N TYR A 187 -13.93 8.26 11.98
CA TYR A 187 -14.87 9.37 12.04
C TYR A 187 -15.72 9.54 10.78
N LEU A 188 -15.18 9.23 9.59
CA LEU A 188 -15.90 9.42 8.33
C LEU A 188 -16.53 8.13 7.79
N LEU A 189 -15.97 6.97 8.13
CA LEU A 189 -16.47 5.67 7.70
C LEU A 189 -16.82 4.77 8.91
N PRO A 190 -17.63 5.24 9.89
CA PRO A 190 -17.99 4.44 11.07
C PRO A 190 -18.99 3.33 10.73
N GLY A 191 -18.92 2.78 9.54
CA GLY A 191 -19.76 1.65 9.13
C GLY A 191 -19.18 0.35 9.65
N SER A 192 -19.87 -0.31 10.59
CA SER A 192 -19.61 -1.72 10.87
C SER A 192 -19.60 -2.47 9.54
N PRO A 193 -18.56 -3.23 9.19
CA PRO A 193 -18.59 -4.05 8.00
C PRO A 193 -19.84 -4.90 8.06
N LEU A 194 -20.67 -4.87 7.01
CA LEU A 194 -21.85 -5.71 6.90
C LEU A 194 -21.41 -7.12 7.27
N LYS A 195 -22.03 -7.69 8.31
CA LYS A 195 -21.77 -9.08 8.72
C LYS A 195 -21.88 -9.95 7.49
N SER A 196 -20.82 -10.70 7.18
CA SER A 196 -20.85 -11.65 6.08
C SER A 196 -22.08 -12.55 6.28
N TRP A 197 -22.94 -12.61 5.25
CA TRP A 197 -24.13 -13.41 5.33
C TRP A 197 -23.71 -14.88 5.48
N LYS A 198 -23.97 -15.47 6.64
CA LYS A 198 -23.76 -16.90 6.86
C LYS A 198 -24.69 -17.65 5.92
N LYS A 199 -24.13 -18.41 4.99
CA LYS A 199 -24.93 -19.35 4.19
C LYS A 199 -25.50 -20.36 5.15
N ILE A 200 -26.81 -20.27 5.43
CA ILE A 200 -27.54 -21.32 6.16
C ILE A 200 -27.73 -22.44 5.12
N HIS A 201 -27.02 -23.54 5.26
CA HIS A 201 -27.32 -24.75 4.53
C HIS A 201 -28.60 -25.33 5.13
N VAL A 202 -29.72 -25.05 4.49
CA VAL A 202 -30.97 -25.74 4.79
C VAL A 202 -30.82 -27.14 4.19
N GLY A 203 -30.54 -28.11 5.03
CA GLY A 203 -30.54 -29.52 4.66
C GLY A 203 -31.98 -29.92 4.41
N TYR A 204 -32.34 -30.14 3.15
CA TYR A 204 -33.61 -30.84 2.85
C TYR A 204 -33.40 -32.33 3.17
N SER A 205 -34.08 -32.83 4.18
CA SER A 205 -34.24 -34.29 4.34
C SER A 205 -34.97 -34.79 3.11
N LYS A 206 -34.37 -35.76 2.41
CA LYS A 206 -35.09 -36.45 1.31
C LYS A 206 -36.41 -37.01 1.85
N PRO A 207 -37.56 -36.82 1.15
CA PRO A 207 -38.81 -37.42 1.56
C PRO A 207 -38.59 -38.92 1.61
N VAL A 208 -38.93 -39.52 2.76
CA VAL A 208 -38.91 -40.96 2.93
C VAL A 208 -39.90 -41.54 1.93
N SER A 209 -39.42 -42.29 0.93
CA SER A 209 -40.26 -43.00 0.00
C SER A 209 -41.09 -44.01 0.80
N LYS A 210 -42.42 -43.82 0.86
CA LYS A 210 -43.31 -44.81 1.45
C LYS A 210 -43.09 -46.17 0.75
N PRO A 211 -42.90 -47.28 1.51
CA PRO A 211 -42.81 -48.57 0.89
C PRO A 211 -44.14 -48.86 0.18
N LEU A 212 -44.03 -49.27 -1.08
CA LEU A 212 -45.20 -49.77 -1.84
C LEU A 212 -45.80 -50.91 -1.09
N ALA A 213 -47.10 -50.80 -0.76
CA ALA A 213 -47.89 -51.91 -0.15
C ALA A 213 -47.82 -53.12 -1.08
N PRO A 214 -47.59 -54.34 -0.54
CA PRO A 214 -47.60 -55.53 -1.35
C PRO A 214 -49.06 -55.80 -1.84
N LYS A 215 -49.16 -56.17 -3.13
CA LYS A 215 -50.43 -56.61 -3.76
C LYS A 215 -50.89 -57.97 -3.22
#